data_1dc4f052cfb89f6e72ec2e6a9fb673d5
#
_entry.id   1dc4f052cfb89f6e72ec2e6a9fb673d5
#
_cell.length_a   1.000
_cell.length_b   1.000
_cell.length_c   1.000
_cell.angle_alpha   90.00
_cell.angle_beta   90.00
_cell.angle_gamma   90.00
#
_symmetry.space_group_name_H-M   'P 1'
#
loop_
_entity.id
_entity.type
_entity.pdbx_description
1 polymer ?
#
loop_
_entity_poly.entity_id
_entity_poly.type
_entity_poly.pdbx_seq_one_letter_code
_entity_poly.pdbx_strand_id
1 'polypeptide(L)'
;KNIERSVRVWQWAPSAFDAEVPTVINAPLPLPDKPSIAVLPFDNMSGDPEQEFFADGMTEDIITLLSSVPDLFVIARNSTFAYKGQSPDVRKVAADLGVRYVLEGSVRKAGNRIRVTAQFIDAESGNHIWADRYDRVLDDIFAVQDEVTQGIAGALQSRLLMAEASFLSRKPPGALDAWGNVVRAKTLLQNYRRQDIDEAEPFAKRSTNLDPNYAIGHAVSAYILAWRSYNGWTDDFKTTASESLRHGEQALHHGPNDPTVLADVGFACWWLGRFRQARPLLQ
;
A
#
# COMPACT_ATOMS: atom_id res chain seq x y z
N LYS A 1 -11.08 23.12 61.44
CA LYS A 1 -11.20 24.44 60.76
C LYS A 1 -12.42 24.36 59.91
N ASN A 2 -13.44 25.19 60.28
CA ASN A 2 -14.70 25.25 59.54
C ASN A 2 -14.50 25.84 58.17
N ILE A 3 -15.06 25.17 57.16
CA ILE A 3 -15.11 25.66 55.79
C ILE A 3 -16.33 26.60 55.72
N GLU A 4 -16.09 27.91 55.62
CA GLU A 4 -17.13 28.96 55.58
C GLU A 4 -17.87 29.08 54.22
N ARG A 5 -17.59 28.23 53.24
CA ARG A 5 -18.29 28.24 51.96
C ARG A 5 -18.93 26.88 51.69
N SER A 6 -20.22 26.91 51.36
CA SER A 6 -20.95 25.72 50.90
C SER A 6 -20.34 25.19 49.59
N VAL A 7 -19.81 23.96 49.63
CA VAL A 7 -19.31 23.26 48.46
C VAL A 7 -20.48 22.48 47.85
N ARG A 8 -20.82 22.77 46.59
CA ARG A 8 -21.77 21.93 45.82
C ARG A 8 -21.07 20.62 45.49
N VAL A 9 -21.56 19.55 46.12
CA VAL A 9 -21.13 18.19 45.79
C VAL A 9 -22.12 17.62 44.79
N TRP A 10 -21.63 17.21 43.63
CA TRP A 10 -22.41 16.47 42.64
C TRP A 10 -22.27 14.98 42.94
N GLN A 11 -23.39 14.34 43.26
CA GLN A 11 -23.45 12.90 43.44
C GLN A 11 -23.83 12.31 42.09
N TRP A 12 -22.92 11.54 41.50
CA TRP A 12 -23.18 10.77 40.28
C TRP A 12 -23.95 9.49 40.67
N ALA A 13 -25.14 9.33 40.15
CA ALA A 13 -25.95 8.13 40.36
C ALA A 13 -25.89 7.24 39.09
N PRO A 14 -25.44 5.96 39.19
CA PRO A 14 -25.34 5.07 38.04
C PRO A 14 -26.69 4.69 37.41
N SER A 15 -27.79 4.90 38.09
CA SER A 15 -29.13 4.46 37.66
C SER A 15 -29.75 5.22 36.50
N ALA A 16 -29.07 6.25 35.94
CA ALA A 16 -29.54 6.95 34.75
C ALA A 16 -28.92 6.45 33.44
N PHE A 17 -28.05 5.43 33.48
CA PHE A 17 -27.39 4.83 32.32
C PHE A 17 -27.76 3.35 32.14
N ASP A 18 -29.03 2.98 32.39
CA ASP A 18 -29.61 1.76 31.80
C ASP A 18 -30.02 1.98 30.31
N ALA A 19 -29.36 2.88 29.61
CA ALA A 19 -29.27 2.76 28.19
C ALA A 19 -28.38 1.56 27.95
N GLU A 20 -28.94 0.47 27.42
CA GLU A 20 -28.20 -0.65 26.88
C GLU A 20 -26.96 -0.08 26.16
N VAL A 21 -25.77 -0.29 26.76
CA VAL A 21 -24.52 -0.06 26.07
C VAL A 21 -24.68 -0.88 24.79
N PRO A 22 -24.74 -0.27 23.61
CA PRO A 22 -24.87 -1.04 22.41
C PRO A 22 -23.72 -2.03 22.47
N THR A 23 -24.07 -3.31 22.56
CA THR A 23 -23.10 -4.38 22.43
C THR A 23 -22.41 -4.06 21.14
N VAL A 24 -21.16 -3.59 21.21
CA VAL A 24 -20.33 -3.37 20.02
C VAL A 24 -20.27 -4.75 19.41
N ILE A 25 -21.19 -5.00 18.45
CA ILE A 25 -21.15 -6.19 17.64
C ILE A 25 -19.75 -6.10 17.05
N ASN A 26 -18.92 -7.11 17.32
CA ASN A 26 -17.62 -7.28 16.70
C ASN A 26 -17.85 -7.58 15.20
N ALA A 27 -18.44 -6.63 14.50
CA ALA A 27 -18.48 -6.66 13.06
C ALA A 27 -17.05 -6.46 12.56
N PRO A 28 -16.58 -7.29 11.64
CA PRO A 28 -15.28 -7.09 11.03
C PRO A 28 -15.16 -5.64 10.55
N LEU A 29 -14.00 -5.03 10.78
CA LEU A 29 -13.75 -3.68 10.27
C LEU A 29 -13.90 -3.69 8.74
N PRO A 30 -14.54 -2.67 8.15
CA PRO A 30 -14.63 -2.59 6.70
C PRO A 30 -13.21 -2.52 6.12
N LEU A 31 -12.98 -3.33 5.06
CA LEU A 31 -11.71 -3.26 4.35
C LEU A 31 -11.54 -1.89 3.70
N PRO A 32 -10.35 -1.25 3.80
CA PRO A 32 -10.05 -0.05 3.04
C PRO A 32 -10.22 -0.27 1.54
N ASP A 33 -10.59 0.76 0.81
CA ASP A 33 -10.65 0.71 -0.67
C ASP A 33 -9.26 0.51 -1.29
N LYS A 34 -8.22 1.01 -0.61
CA LYS A 34 -6.80 0.81 -0.96
C LYS A 34 -6.28 -0.52 -0.42
N PRO A 35 -5.20 -1.07 -1.02
CA PRO A 35 -4.53 -2.24 -0.47
C PRO A 35 -4.11 -2.00 0.98
N SER A 36 -4.33 -3.00 1.81
CA SER A 36 -4.07 -2.90 3.25
C SER A 36 -3.33 -4.12 3.74
N ILE A 37 -2.28 -3.90 4.55
CA ILE A 37 -1.39 -4.95 5.04
C ILE A 37 -1.13 -4.82 6.54
N ALA A 38 -1.12 -5.95 7.22
CA ALA A 38 -0.56 -6.10 8.55
C ALA A 38 0.74 -6.92 8.48
N VAL A 39 1.81 -6.39 9.05
CA VAL A 39 3.07 -7.12 9.24
C VAL A 39 3.08 -7.64 10.67
N LEU A 40 2.95 -8.97 10.83
CA LEU A 40 3.02 -9.60 12.14
C LEU A 40 4.46 -9.63 12.65
N PRO A 41 4.66 -9.60 13.98
CA PRO A 41 5.98 -9.82 14.56
C PRO A 41 6.59 -11.12 14.06
N PHE A 42 7.82 -11.06 13.57
CA PHE A 42 8.50 -12.28 13.13
C PHE A 42 8.85 -13.17 14.31
N ASP A 43 8.55 -14.43 14.19
CA ASP A 43 8.80 -15.42 15.27
C ASP A 43 10.29 -15.72 15.41
N ASN A 44 10.83 -15.58 16.62
CA ASN A 44 12.16 -16.04 16.93
C ASN A 44 12.15 -17.56 17.20
N MET A 45 12.59 -18.33 16.22
CA MET A 45 12.69 -19.79 16.29
C MET A 45 14.09 -20.31 16.72
N SER A 46 14.96 -19.40 17.23
CA SER A 46 16.34 -19.74 17.58
C SER A 46 16.49 -20.31 19.00
N GLY A 47 15.53 -20.04 19.88
CA GLY A 47 15.69 -20.30 21.33
C GLY A 47 16.66 -19.35 22.04
N ASP A 48 17.24 -18.37 21.34
CA ASP A 48 18.14 -17.35 21.83
C ASP A 48 17.37 -16.03 22.03
N PRO A 49 17.18 -15.56 23.27
CA PRO A 49 16.44 -14.33 23.54
C PRO A 49 17.05 -13.07 22.87
N GLU A 50 18.36 -13.05 22.61
CA GLU A 50 19.00 -11.92 21.93
C GLU A 50 18.52 -11.76 20.48
N GLN A 51 18.03 -12.83 19.85
CA GLN A 51 17.46 -12.79 18.50
C GLN A 51 16.05 -12.20 18.46
N GLU A 52 15.42 -12.00 19.62
CA GLU A 52 14.11 -11.35 19.71
C GLU A 52 14.18 -9.88 19.22
N PHE A 53 15.24 -9.17 19.64
CA PHE A 53 15.46 -7.80 19.18
C PHE A 53 15.70 -7.70 17.67
N PHE A 54 16.36 -8.70 17.09
CA PHE A 54 16.58 -8.75 15.66
C PHE A 54 15.26 -9.00 14.90
N ALA A 55 14.44 -9.95 15.37
CA ALA A 55 13.14 -10.23 14.77
C ALA A 55 12.19 -9.03 14.88
N ASP A 56 12.15 -8.38 16.03
CA ASP A 56 11.33 -7.18 16.27
C ASP A 56 11.80 -6.00 15.41
N GLY A 57 13.11 -5.75 15.36
CA GLY A 57 13.70 -4.68 14.56
C GLY A 57 13.41 -4.88 13.06
N MET A 58 13.59 -6.10 12.55
CA MET A 58 13.24 -6.44 11.18
C MET A 58 11.76 -6.17 10.87
N THR A 59 10.85 -6.55 11.78
CA THR A 59 9.42 -6.29 11.63
C THR A 59 9.14 -4.78 11.54
N GLU A 60 9.77 -3.99 12.41
CA GLU A 60 9.61 -2.53 12.46
C GLU A 60 10.15 -1.86 11.19
N ASP A 61 11.31 -2.29 10.70
CA ASP A 61 11.90 -1.77 9.47
C ASP A 61 11.04 -2.09 8.25
N ILE A 62 10.47 -3.31 8.16
CA ILE A 62 9.54 -3.67 7.09
C ILE A 62 8.30 -2.78 7.14
N ILE A 63 7.69 -2.56 8.32
CA ILE A 63 6.55 -1.66 8.50
C ILE A 63 6.91 -0.25 8.01
N THR A 64 8.08 0.24 8.39
CA THR A 64 8.57 1.58 8.02
C THR A 64 8.75 1.71 6.51
N LEU A 65 9.41 0.74 5.87
CA LEU A 65 9.61 0.73 4.42
C LEU A 65 8.27 0.65 3.66
N LEU A 66 7.36 -0.23 4.09
CA LEU A 66 6.05 -0.35 3.45
C LEU A 66 5.17 0.89 3.67
N SER A 67 5.31 1.59 4.80
CA SER A 67 4.57 2.83 5.06
C SER A 67 4.97 3.98 4.13
N SER A 68 6.13 3.90 3.48
CA SER A 68 6.55 4.86 2.46
C SER A 68 5.96 4.59 1.06
N VAL A 69 5.29 3.43 0.88
CA VAL A 69 4.68 3.07 -0.41
C VAL A 69 3.38 3.86 -0.60
N PRO A 70 3.26 4.66 -1.66
CA PRO A 70 2.02 5.38 -1.94
C PRO A 70 0.82 4.44 -2.07
N ASP A 71 -0.32 4.88 -1.58
CA ASP A 71 -1.59 4.14 -1.66
C ASP A 71 -1.62 2.78 -0.96
N LEU A 72 -0.65 2.46 -0.11
CA LEU A 72 -0.66 1.28 0.75
C LEU A 72 -1.03 1.66 2.18
N PHE A 73 -2.09 1.05 2.70
CA PHE A 73 -2.47 1.19 4.10
C PHE A 73 -1.74 0.13 4.94
N VAL A 74 -0.82 0.58 5.79
CA VAL A 74 -0.01 -0.30 6.65
C VAL A 74 -0.46 -0.14 8.10
N ILE A 75 -0.77 -1.26 8.76
CA ILE A 75 -1.16 -1.27 10.16
C ILE A 75 0.02 -0.88 11.05
N ALA A 76 -0.24 0.01 12.00
CA ALA A 76 0.77 0.46 12.96
C ALA A 76 1.33 -0.72 13.78
N ARG A 77 2.63 -0.66 14.08
CA ARG A 77 3.39 -1.65 14.83
C ARG A 77 2.67 -2.11 16.11
N ASN A 78 2.20 -1.19 16.94
CA ASN A 78 1.58 -1.53 18.23
C ASN A 78 0.35 -2.41 18.09
N SER A 79 -0.41 -2.27 17.00
CA SER A 79 -1.59 -3.10 16.74
C SER A 79 -1.21 -4.52 16.34
N THR A 80 -0.16 -4.68 15.53
CA THR A 80 0.31 -6.01 15.11
C THR A 80 1.09 -6.73 16.22
N PHE A 81 1.81 -6.00 17.07
CA PHE A 81 2.56 -6.55 18.20
C PHE A 81 1.66 -7.08 19.34
N ALA A 82 0.36 -6.78 19.34
CA ALA A 82 -0.60 -7.45 20.20
C ALA A 82 -0.68 -8.97 19.93
N TYR A 83 -0.26 -9.41 18.74
CA TYR A 83 -0.23 -10.83 18.35
C TYR A 83 1.13 -11.51 18.62
N LYS A 84 2.11 -10.80 19.20
CA LYS A 84 3.43 -11.33 19.46
C LYS A 84 3.36 -12.58 20.38
N GLY A 85 4.08 -13.64 19.99
CA GLY A 85 4.09 -14.92 20.72
C GLY A 85 2.80 -15.72 20.61
N GLN A 86 1.89 -15.33 19.71
CA GLN A 86 0.67 -16.05 19.40
C GLN A 86 0.80 -16.69 18.02
N SER A 87 -0.02 -17.71 17.76
CA SER A 87 -0.16 -18.33 16.43
C SER A 87 -1.60 -18.14 15.95
N PRO A 88 -2.01 -16.90 15.65
CA PRO A 88 -3.38 -16.61 15.28
C PRO A 88 -3.68 -17.09 13.86
N ASP A 89 -4.96 -17.39 13.59
CA ASP A 89 -5.43 -17.56 12.22
C ASP A 89 -5.33 -16.21 11.49
N VAL A 90 -4.63 -16.18 10.35
CA VAL A 90 -4.41 -14.96 9.55
C VAL A 90 -5.71 -14.31 9.10
N ARG A 91 -6.79 -15.08 8.87
CA ARG A 91 -8.13 -14.57 8.55
C ARG A 91 -8.72 -13.79 9.71
N LYS A 92 -8.52 -14.29 10.94
CA LYS A 92 -8.95 -13.60 12.15
C LYS A 92 -8.19 -12.31 12.35
N VAL A 93 -6.86 -12.35 12.23
CA VAL A 93 -6.02 -11.13 12.31
C VAL A 93 -6.49 -10.08 11.32
N ALA A 94 -6.73 -10.49 10.07
CA ALA A 94 -7.17 -9.58 9.03
C ALA A 94 -8.55 -8.98 9.31
N ALA A 95 -9.48 -9.76 9.83
CA ALA A 95 -10.80 -9.26 10.23
C ALA A 95 -10.74 -8.29 11.41
N ASP A 96 -9.90 -8.61 12.42
CA ASP A 96 -9.71 -7.78 13.60
C ASP A 96 -9.03 -6.44 13.29
N LEU A 97 -8.07 -6.44 12.34
CA LEU A 97 -7.30 -5.25 11.94
C LEU A 97 -7.87 -4.51 10.72
N GLY A 98 -8.86 -5.08 10.03
CA GLY A 98 -9.46 -4.49 8.83
C GLY A 98 -8.49 -4.46 7.65
N VAL A 99 -7.71 -5.53 7.42
CA VAL A 99 -6.74 -5.61 6.33
C VAL A 99 -7.02 -6.76 5.38
N ARG A 100 -6.56 -6.61 4.12
CA ARG A 100 -6.68 -7.66 3.11
C ARG A 100 -5.50 -8.61 3.12
N TYR A 101 -4.32 -8.11 3.44
CA TYR A 101 -3.08 -8.88 3.37
C TYR A 101 -2.40 -8.97 4.72
N VAL A 102 -1.71 -10.09 4.93
CA VAL A 102 -0.86 -10.30 6.11
C VAL A 102 0.53 -10.75 5.65
N LEU A 103 1.55 -10.15 6.21
CA LEU A 103 2.92 -10.62 6.15
C LEU A 103 3.27 -11.25 7.49
N GLU A 104 3.70 -12.50 7.46
CA GLU A 104 4.26 -13.20 8.61
C GLU A 104 5.65 -13.74 8.30
N GLY A 105 6.41 -14.05 9.31
CA GLY A 105 7.75 -14.60 9.11
C GLY A 105 8.37 -15.16 10.35
N SER A 106 9.57 -15.71 10.17
CA SER A 106 10.35 -16.28 11.28
C SER A 106 11.85 -16.04 11.08
N VAL A 107 12.56 -15.96 12.19
CA VAL A 107 14.00 -15.84 12.26
C VAL A 107 14.57 -17.06 12.98
N ARG A 108 15.58 -17.67 12.40
CA ARG A 108 16.32 -18.80 13.00
C ARG A 108 17.82 -18.57 12.88
N LYS A 109 18.53 -18.59 14.02
CA LYS A 109 19.99 -18.50 14.07
C LYS A 109 20.58 -19.86 14.45
N ALA A 110 21.67 -20.23 13.80
CA ALA A 110 22.45 -21.43 14.11
C ALA A 110 23.95 -21.08 13.94
N GLY A 111 24.65 -20.92 15.03
CA GLY A 111 26.03 -20.40 15.02
C GLY A 111 26.11 -19.02 14.40
N ASN A 112 26.93 -18.85 13.36
CA ASN A 112 27.09 -17.60 12.62
C ASN A 112 26.18 -17.51 11.37
N ARG A 113 25.13 -18.31 11.29
CA ARG A 113 24.18 -18.27 10.17
C ARG A 113 22.79 -17.91 10.67
N ILE A 114 22.16 -17.02 9.92
CA ILE A 114 20.78 -16.63 10.15
C ILE A 114 19.94 -17.02 8.93
N ARG A 115 18.75 -17.50 9.22
CA ARG A 115 17.73 -17.78 8.23
C ARG A 115 16.49 -16.97 8.57
N VAL A 116 16.03 -16.20 7.61
CA VAL A 116 14.77 -15.47 7.69
C VAL A 116 13.82 -16.06 6.65
N THR A 117 12.60 -16.36 7.07
CA THR A 117 11.50 -16.77 6.17
C THR A 117 10.43 -15.70 6.24
N ALA A 118 9.89 -15.31 5.08
CA ALA A 118 8.79 -14.38 4.99
C ALA A 118 7.68 -14.96 4.10
N GLN A 119 6.42 -14.73 4.46
CA GLN A 119 5.24 -15.24 3.77
C GLN A 119 4.21 -14.13 3.64
N PHE A 120 3.78 -13.85 2.41
CA PHE A 120 2.76 -12.87 2.08
C PHE A 120 1.46 -13.59 1.71
N ILE A 121 0.39 -13.30 2.43
CA ILE A 121 -0.84 -14.06 2.44
C ILE A 121 -2.01 -13.14 2.09
N ASP A 122 -2.86 -13.60 1.18
CA ASP A 122 -4.21 -13.08 0.98
C ASP A 122 -5.09 -13.62 2.10
N ALA A 123 -5.49 -12.75 3.02
CA ALA A 123 -6.21 -13.17 4.22
C ALA A 123 -7.69 -13.53 3.96
N GLU A 124 -8.27 -13.12 2.83
CA GLU A 124 -9.63 -13.53 2.43
C GLU A 124 -9.64 -15.02 2.05
N SER A 125 -8.72 -15.42 1.19
CA SER A 125 -8.61 -16.80 0.73
C SER A 125 -7.77 -17.70 1.65
N GLY A 126 -6.85 -17.11 2.43
CA GLY A 126 -5.82 -17.83 3.19
C GLY A 126 -4.68 -18.35 2.30
N ASN A 127 -4.61 -17.95 1.04
CA ASN A 127 -3.60 -18.42 0.11
C ASN A 127 -2.30 -17.61 0.22
N HIS A 128 -1.17 -18.30 0.16
CA HIS A 128 0.13 -17.65 0.04
C HIS A 128 0.27 -17.05 -1.36
N ILE A 129 0.44 -15.73 -1.42
CA ILE A 129 0.75 -15.01 -2.67
C ILE A 129 2.23 -15.14 -2.99
N TRP A 130 3.06 -15.14 -1.94
CA TRP A 130 4.51 -15.24 -2.05
C TRP A 130 5.09 -15.76 -0.73
N ALA A 131 6.18 -16.54 -0.85
CA ALA A 131 7.03 -16.94 0.26
C ALA A 131 8.48 -17.00 -0.21
N ASP A 132 9.40 -16.55 0.64
CA ASP A 132 10.82 -16.61 0.33
C ASP A 132 11.65 -16.85 1.60
N ARG A 133 12.91 -17.21 1.39
CA ARG A 133 13.85 -17.55 2.43
C ARG A 133 15.21 -16.90 2.17
N TYR A 134 15.71 -16.18 3.15
CA TYR A 134 16.97 -15.49 3.14
C TYR A 134 17.95 -16.20 4.07
N ASP A 135 19.01 -16.77 3.54
CA ASP A 135 20.11 -17.39 4.29
C ASP A 135 21.33 -16.46 4.24
N ARG A 136 21.80 -15.99 5.41
CA ARG A 136 22.93 -15.06 5.51
C ARG A 136 23.93 -15.51 6.57
N VAL A 137 25.16 -15.04 6.42
CA VAL A 137 26.19 -15.13 7.45
C VAL A 137 26.09 -13.87 8.31
N LEU A 138 26.09 -14.03 9.62
CA LEU A 138 25.90 -12.92 10.56
C LEU A 138 27.25 -12.33 10.95
N ASP A 139 27.85 -11.58 10.02
CA ASP A 139 29.08 -10.83 10.28
C ASP A 139 28.78 -9.43 10.82
N ASP A 140 27.72 -8.79 10.30
CA ASP A 140 27.15 -7.54 10.78
C ASP A 140 25.63 -7.69 10.84
N ILE A 141 25.09 -7.61 12.05
CA ILE A 141 23.66 -7.83 12.29
C ILE A 141 22.78 -6.77 11.61
N PHE A 142 23.23 -5.50 11.61
CA PHE A 142 22.46 -4.41 11.01
C PHE A 142 22.52 -4.46 9.48
N ALA A 143 23.68 -4.75 8.91
CA ALA A 143 23.79 -4.91 7.45
C ALA A 143 22.92 -6.06 6.92
N VAL A 144 22.85 -7.18 7.65
CA VAL A 144 21.96 -8.30 7.31
C VAL A 144 20.50 -7.91 7.46
N GLN A 145 20.15 -7.19 8.52
CA GLN A 145 18.78 -6.69 8.74
C GLN A 145 18.35 -5.79 7.58
N ASP A 146 19.15 -4.79 7.23
CA ASP A 146 18.88 -3.86 6.14
C ASP A 146 18.71 -4.57 4.80
N GLU A 147 19.61 -5.49 4.46
CA GLU A 147 19.55 -6.25 3.21
C GLU A 147 18.27 -7.09 3.11
N VAL A 148 17.94 -7.83 4.17
CA VAL A 148 16.78 -8.72 4.17
C VAL A 148 15.47 -7.92 4.17
N THR A 149 15.37 -6.85 4.96
CA THR A 149 14.16 -6.01 5.00
C THR A 149 13.92 -5.30 3.67
N GLN A 150 14.96 -4.78 3.01
CA GLN A 150 14.85 -4.21 1.67
C GLN A 150 14.43 -5.26 0.63
N GLY A 151 14.99 -6.47 0.71
CA GLY A 151 14.63 -7.57 -0.16
C GLY A 151 13.15 -7.96 -0.03
N ILE A 152 12.66 -8.09 1.21
CA ILE A 152 11.25 -8.40 1.50
C ILE A 152 10.34 -7.28 1.00
N ALA A 153 10.63 -6.02 1.35
CA ALA A 153 9.81 -4.87 0.97
C ALA A 153 9.73 -4.71 -0.55
N GLY A 154 10.85 -4.85 -1.26
CA GLY A 154 10.87 -4.80 -2.73
C GLY A 154 10.07 -5.92 -3.40
N ALA A 155 10.19 -7.15 -2.90
CA ALA A 155 9.41 -8.28 -3.38
C ALA A 155 7.89 -8.08 -3.13
N LEU A 156 7.53 -7.56 -1.95
CA LEU A 156 6.15 -7.29 -1.58
C LEU A 156 5.48 -6.25 -2.48
N GLN A 157 6.15 -5.14 -2.78
CA GLN A 157 5.59 -4.09 -3.64
C GLN A 157 5.14 -4.65 -5.00
N SER A 158 6.01 -5.45 -5.63
CA SER A 158 5.69 -6.08 -6.92
C SER A 158 4.53 -7.07 -6.82
N ARG A 159 4.51 -7.92 -5.79
CA ARG A 159 3.49 -8.95 -5.59
C ARG A 159 2.14 -8.36 -5.18
N LEU A 160 2.16 -7.30 -4.37
CA LEU A 160 0.97 -6.58 -3.95
C LEU A 160 0.23 -5.98 -5.16
N LEU A 161 0.95 -5.31 -6.07
CA LEU A 161 0.35 -4.75 -7.28
C LEU A 161 -0.30 -5.83 -8.15
N MET A 162 0.36 -6.99 -8.31
CA MET A 162 -0.20 -8.12 -9.06
C MET A 162 -1.44 -8.71 -8.39
N ALA A 163 -1.42 -8.88 -7.07
CA ALA A 163 -2.55 -9.39 -6.30
C ALA A 163 -3.76 -8.46 -6.39
N GLU A 164 -3.54 -7.15 -6.23
CA GLU A 164 -4.59 -6.15 -6.36
C GLU A 164 -5.14 -6.07 -7.78
N ALA A 165 -4.30 -6.12 -8.81
CA ALA A 165 -4.74 -6.17 -10.20
C ALA A 165 -5.65 -7.40 -10.44
N SER A 166 -5.26 -8.56 -9.91
CA SER A 166 -6.08 -9.79 -9.98
C SER A 166 -7.41 -9.65 -9.22
N PHE A 167 -7.39 -9.07 -8.01
CA PHE A 167 -8.60 -8.82 -7.22
C PHE A 167 -9.55 -7.85 -7.94
N LEU A 168 -9.03 -6.70 -8.37
CA LEU A 168 -9.83 -5.67 -9.04
C LEU A 168 -10.34 -6.12 -10.42
N SER A 169 -9.65 -7.06 -11.09
CA SER A 169 -10.13 -7.62 -12.36
C SER A 169 -11.45 -8.35 -12.24
N ARG A 170 -11.78 -8.84 -11.05
CA ARG A 170 -13.03 -9.55 -10.77
C ARG A 170 -14.18 -8.59 -10.44
N LYS A 171 -13.89 -7.33 -10.06
CA LYS A 171 -14.92 -6.32 -9.80
C LYS A 171 -15.49 -5.76 -11.10
N PRO A 172 -16.82 -5.51 -11.19
CA PRO A 172 -17.36 -4.79 -12.33
C PRO A 172 -16.77 -3.38 -12.40
N PRO A 173 -16.52 -2.83 -13.61
CA PRO A 173 -15.91 -1.53 -13.79
C PRO A 173 -16.59 -0.39 -13.03
N GLY A 174 -17.91 -0.47 -12.85
CA GLY A 174 -18.71 0.52 -12.12
C GLY A 174 -18.54 0.48 -10.60
N ALA A 175 -17.93 -0.57 -10.05
CA ALA A 175 -17.69 -0.74 -8.62
C ALA A 175 -16.24 -0.40 -8.20
N LEU A 176 -15.41 0.12 -9.13
CA LEU A 176 -14.06 0.55 -8.84
C LEU A 176 -14.05 2.02 -8.38
N ASP A 177 -13.33 2.30 -7.30
CA ASP A 177 -12.98 3.65 -6.88
C ASP A 177 -11.92 4.30 -7.79
N ALA A 178 -11.46 5.50 -7.46
CA ALA A 178 -10.46 6.21 -8.26
C ALA A 178 -9.14 5.42 -8.36
N TRP A 179 -8.68 4.84 -7.24
CA TRP A 179 -7.48 4.04 -7.18
C TRP A 179 -7.62 2.73 -7.98
N GLY A 180 -8.71 2.00 -7.80
CA GLY A 180 -8.98 0.75 -8.54
C GLY A 180 -9.03 0.95 -10.06
N ASN A 181 -9.55 2.08 -10.52
CA ASN A 181 -9.52 2.46 -11.93
C ASN A 181 -8.08 2.69 -12.43
N VAL A 182 -7.20 3.34 -11.63
CA VAL A 182 -5.77 3.50 -11.98
C VAL A 182 -5.08 2.14 -12.09
N VAL A 183 -5.28 1.25 -11.12
CA VAL A 183 -4.66 -0.09 -11.16
C VAL A 183 -5.08 -0.86 -12.42
N ARG A 184 -6.36 -0.80 -12.81
CA ARG A 184 -6.84 -1.42 -14.05
C ARG A 184 -6.19 -0.80 -15.29
N ALA A 185 -6.14 0.52 -15.37
CA ALA A 185 -5.48 1.21 -16.47
C ALA A 185 -4.00 0.81 -16.57
N LYS A 186 -3.24 0.89 -15.46
CA LYS A 186 -1.81 0.52 -15.44
C LYS A 186 -1.55 -0.94 -15.80
N THR A 187 -2.42 -1.87 -15.41
CA THR A 187 -2.31 -3.28 -15.81
C THR A 187 -2.41 -3.46 -17.33
N LEU A 188 -3.34 -2.76 -17.97
CA LEU A 188 -3.50 -2.79 -19.42
C LEU A 188 -2.29 -2.17 -20.15
N LEU A 189 -1.74 -1.07 -19.60
CA LEU A 189 -0.58 -0.38 -20.18
C LEU A 189 0.68 -1.24 -20.27
N GLN A 190 0.82 -2.30 -19.48
CA GLN A 190 2.01 -3.17 -19.48
C GLN A 190 2.28 -3.85 -20.83
N ASN A 191 1.28 -4.02 -21.67
CA ASN A 191 1.41 -4.67 -22.97
C ASN A 191 1.78 -3.72 -24.11
N TYR A 192 1.65 -2.41 -23.94
CA TYR A 192 1.95 -1.36 -24.93
C TYR A 192 1.26 -1.51 -26.28
N ARG A 193 0.21 -2.33 -26.40
CA ARG A 193 -0.57 -2.52 -27.64
C ARG A 193 -1.64 -1.46 -27.76
N ARG A 194 -1.95 -1.05 -28.98
CA ARG A 194 -3.01 -0.04 -29.22
C ARG A 194 -4.33 -0.39 -28.56
N GLN A 195 -4.76 -1.64 -28.70
CA GLN A 195 -6.02 -2.12 -28.11
C GLN A 195 -6.03 -1.95 -26.59
N ASP A 196 -4.91 -2.28 -25.91
CA ASP A 196 -4.81 -2.19 -24.46
C ASP A 196 -4.82 -0.74 -23.98
N ILE A 197 -4.21 0.17 -24.76
CA ILE A 197 -4.22 1.63 -24.51
C ILE A 197 -5.64 2.18 -24.68
N ASP A 198 -6.34 1.78 -25.75
CA ASP A 198 -7.72 2.20 -26.00
C ASP A 198 -8.67 1.69 -24.90
N GLU A 199 -8.41 0.51 -24.34
CA GLU A 199 -9.16 -0.05 -23.20
C GLU A 199 -8.80 0.61 -21.87
N ALA A 200 -7.55 1.05 -21.68
CA ALA A 200 -7.08 1.71 -20.45
C ALA A 200 -7.63 3.12 -20.27
N GLU A 201 -7.81 3.87 -21.34
CA GLU A 201 -8.24 5.29 -21.31
C GLU A 201 -9.56 5.51 -20.54
N PRO A 202 -10.63 4.74 -20.75
CA PRO A 202 -11.88 4.88 -19.98
C PRO A 202 -11.69 4.72 -18.48
N PHE A 203 -10.77 3.88 -18.04
CA PHE A 203 -10.45 3.72 -16.61
C PHE A 203 -9.73 4.94 -16.07
N ALA A 204 -8.71 5.46 -16.76
CA ALA A 204 -8.02 6.66 -16.34
C ALA A 204 -8.97 7.87 -16.25
N LYS A 205 -9.85 8.04 -17.23
CA LYS A 205 -10.89 9.09 -17.22
C LYS A 205 -11.88 8.92 -16.08
N ARG A 206 -12.29 7.69 -15.77
CA ARG A 206 -13.18 7.42 -14.64
C ARG A 206 -12.50 7.72 -13.31
N SER A 207 -11.23 7.41 -13.15
CA SER A 207 -10.45 7.75 -11.96
C SER A 207 -10.49 9.24 -11.67
N THR A 208 -10.15 10.09 -12.65
CA THR A 208 -10.15 11.56 -12.51
C THR A 208 -11.55 12.17 -12.35
N ASN A 209 -12.60 11.49 -12.81
CA ASN A 209 -13.99 11.88 -12.57
C ASN A 209 -14.46 11.56 -11.15
N LEU A 210 -14.02 10.45 -10.58
CA LEU A 210 -14.35 10.02 -9.21
C LEU A 210 -13.61 10.85 -8.17
N ASP A 211 -12.34 11.13 -8.42
CA ASP A 211 -11.51 11.99 -7.57
C ASP A 211 -10.69 12.95 -8.44
N PRO A 212 -11.18 14.19 -8.64
CA PRO A 212 -10.47 15.21 -9.43
C PRO A 212 -9.14 15.67 -8.84
N ASN A 213 -8.85 15.35 -7.59
CA ASN A 213 -7.60 15.70 -6.91
C ASN A 213 -6.62 14.51 -6.85
N TYR A 214 -7.00 13.35 -7.37
CA TYR A 214 -6.15 12.17 -7.33
C TYR A 214 -5.00 12.27 -8.34
N ALA A 215 -3.81 12.61 -7.84
CA ALA A 215 -2.62 12.90 -8.64
C ALA A 215 -2.26 11.79 -9.63
N ILE A 216 -2.27 10.51 -9.17
CA ILE A 216 -1.90 9.36 -10.00
C ILE A 216 -2.92 9.13 -11.12
N GLY A 217 -4.22 9.40 -10.90
CA GLY A 217 -5.24 9.35 -11.95
C GLY A 217 -4.95 10.30 -13.09
N HIS A 218 -4.52 11.52 -12.76
CA HIS A 218 -4.09 12.51 -13.75
C HIS A 218 -2.77 12.12 -14.43
N ALA A 219 -1.79 11.58 -13.70
CA ALA A 219 -0.52 11.12 -14.26
C ALA A 219 -0.71 10.03 -15.32
N VAL A 220 -1.54 9.01 -15.00
CA VAL A 220 -1.88 7.92 -15.93
C VAL A 220 -2.64 8.45 -17.15
N SER A 221 -3.54 9.43 -16.98
CA SER A 221 -4.23 10.06 -18.10
C SER A 221 -3.24 10.79 -19.02
N ALA A 222 -2.29 11.54 -18.44
CA ALA A 222 -1.23 12.22 -19.20
C ALA A 222 -0.39 11.21 -19.98
N TYR A 223 0.01 10.13 -19.35
CA TYR A 223 0.79 9.04 -19.95
C TYR A 223 0.09 8.42 -21.16
N ILE A 224 -1.18 8.02 -21.02
CA ILE A 224 -1.99 7.41 -22.09
C ILE A 224 -2.09 8.35 -23.30
N LEU A 225 -2.47 9.62 -23.07
CA LEU A 225 -2.66 10.60 -24.13
C LEU A 225 -1.34 10.92 -24.84
N ALA A 226 -0.23 11.03 -24.11
CA ALA A 226 1.10 11.22 -24.70
C ALA A 226 1.53 10.03 -25.55
N TRP A 227 1.32 8.80 -25.05
CA TRP A 227 1.65 7.57 -25.78
C TRP A 227 0.85 7.45 -27.08
N ARG A 228 -0.46 7.75 -27.06
CA ARG A 228 -1.30 7.81 -28.27
C ARG A 228 -0.78 8.83 -29.26
N SER A 229 -0.42 10.02 -28.78
CA SER A 229 0.15 11.09 -29.62
C SER A 229 1.47 10.67 -30.27
N TYR A 230 2.36 10.05 -29.48
CA TYR A 230 3.67 9.59 -29.94
C TYR A 230 3.57 8.52 -31.04
N ASN A 231 2.61 7.58 -30.90
CA ASN A 231 2.41 6.50 -31.86
C ASN A 231 1.49 6.89 -33.05
N GLY A 232 0.98 8.09 -33.10
CA GLY A 232 0.05 8.51 -34.15
C GLY A 232 -1.33 7.82 -34.06
N TRP A 233 -1.75 7.43 -32.85
CA TRP A 233 -3.06 6.77 -32.59
C TRP A 233 -4.12 7.76 -32.17
N THR A 234 -4.07 8.96 -32.70
CA THR A 234 -5.02 10.05 -32.45
C THR A 234 -5.33 10.77 -33.76
N ASP A 235 -6.57 11.20 -33.92
CA ASP A 235 -7.02 11.98 -35.10
C ASP A 235 -6.60 13.45 -35.00
N ASP A 236 -6.43 13.96 -33.78
CA ASP A 236 -5.95 15.33 -33.51
C ASP A 236 -4.81 15.33 -32.50
N PHE A 237 -3.60 15.29 -33.03
CA PHE A 237 -2.37 15.32 -32.23
C PHE A 237 -2.31 16.56 -31.31
N LYS A 238 -2.68 17.75 -31.83
CA LYS A 238 -2.54 18.98 -31.06
C LYS A 238 -3.44 19.02 -29.84
N THR A 239 -4.68 18.64 -30.00
CA THR A 239 -5.65 18.55 -28.89
C THR A 239 -5.25 17.50 -27.91
N THR A 240 -4.92 16.27 -28.36
CA THR A 240 -4.53 15.16 -27.49
C THR A 240 -3.25 15.47 -26.69
N ALA A 241 -2.24 16.08 -27.33
CA ALA A 241 -1.01 16.49 -26.66
C ALA A 241 -1.27 17.61 -25.62
N SER A 242 -2.15 18.57 -25.93
CA SER A 242 -2.51 19.62 -24.97
C SER A 242 -3.26 19.08 -23.76
N GLU A 243 -4.17 18.13 -23.95
CA GLU A 243 -4.87 17.45 -22.86
C GLU A 243 -3.91 16.63 -21.99
N SER A 244 -2.95 15.94 -22.62
CA SER A 244 -1.90 15.22 -21.89
C SER A 244 -1.12 16.16 -20.97
N LEU A 245 -0.65 17.30 -21.48
CA LEU A 245 0.09 18.28 -20.68
C LEU A 245 -0.75 18.86 -19.55
N ARG A 246 -2.03 19.17 -19.80
CA ARG A 246 -2.95 19.65 -18.77
C ARG A 246 -3.12 18.63 -17.63
N HIS A 247 -3.28 17.37 -17.97
CA HIS A 247 -3.32 16.28 -16.97
C HIS A 247 -1.98 16.17 -16.22
N GLY A 248 -0.84 16.31 -16.90
CA GLY A 248 0.48 16.32 -16.27
C GLY A 248 0.63 17.46 -15.26
N GLU A 249 0.16 18.68 -15.59
CA GLU A 249 0.16 19.83 -14.68
C GLU A 249 -0.71 19.56 -13.43
N GLN A 250 -1.91 18.99 -13.60
CA GLN A 250 -2.77 18.61 -12.46
C GLN A 250 -2.11 17.53 -11.59
N ALA A 251 -1.49 16.52 -12.20
CA ALA A 251 -0.78 15.48 -11.47
C ALA A 251 0.34 16.07 -10.59
N LEU A 252 1.18 16.93 -11.16
CA LEU A 252 2.28 17.56 -10.43
C LEU A 252 1.78 18.57 -9.37
N HIS A 253 0.62 19.21 -9.58
CA HIS A 253 0.02 20.09 -8.58
C HIS A 253 -0.43 19.32 -7.33
N HIS A 254 -1.07 18.17 -7.50
CA HIS A 254 -1.62 17.39 -6.41
C HIS A 254 -0.63 16.39 -5.80
N GLY A 255 0.43 15.98 -6.52
CA GLY A 255 1.43 15.03 -6.07
C GLY A 255 2.86 15.38 -6.53
N PRO A 256 3.40 16.56 -6.12
CA PRO A 256 4.67 17.07 -6.67
C PRO A 256 5.89 16.21 -6.32
N ASN A 257 5.80 15.38 -5.29
CA ASN A 257 6.89 14.52 -4.82
C ASN A 257 6.56 13.01 -4.91
N ASP A 258 5.44 12.65 -5.54
CA ASP A 258 5.08 11.25 -5.72
C ASP A 258 5.92 10.65 -6.86
N PRO A 259 6.74 9.60 -6.59
CA PRO A 259 7.61 9.00 -7.62
C PRO A 259 6.85 8.48 -8.84
N THR A 260 5.64 7.98 -8.64
CA THR A 260 4.79 7.48 -9.73
C THR A 260 4.32 8.62 -10.62
N VAL A 261 3.90 9.73 -10.00
CA VAL A 261 3.50 10.95 -10.72
C VAL A 261 4.67 11.52 -11.53
N LEU A 262 5.83 11.64 -10.88
CA LEU A 262 7.04 12.16 -11.53
C LEU A 262 7.44 11.30 -12.73
N ALA A 263 7.43 9.97 -12.58
CA ALA A 263 7.76 9.04 -13.66
C ALA A 263 6.77 9.13 -14.82
N ASP A 264 5.47 8.99 -14.56
CA ASP A 264 4.43 8.95 -15.60
C ASP A 264 4.37 10.28 -16.36
N VAL A 265 4.43 11.43 -15.67
CA VAL A 265 4.45 12.76 -16.30
C VAL A 265 5.77 13.02 -17.02
N GLY A 266 6.89 12.56 -16.46
CA GLY A 266 8.20 12.65 -17.10
C GLY A 266 8.23 11.92 -18.45
N PHE A 267 7.71 10.68 -18.50
CA PHE A 267 7.57 9.94 -19.78
C PHE A 267 6.60 10.62 -20.73
N ALA A 268 5.46 11.13 -20.25
CA ALA A 268 4.52 11.88 -21.10
C ALA A 268 5.20 13.09 -21.76
N CYS A 269 5.94 13.89 -21.00
CA CYS A 269 6.73 15.00 -21.52
C CYS A 269 7.80 14.54 -22.52
N TRP A 270 8.46 13.42 -22.24
CA TRP A 270 9.47 12.86 -23.15
C TRP A 270 8.89 12.51 -24.52
N TRP A 271 7.78 11.76 -24.56
CA TRP A 271 7.13 11.38 -25.83
C TRP A 271 6.56 12.55 -26.61
N LEU A 272 6.15 13.62 -25.93
CA LEU A 272 5.70 14.86 -26.56
C LEU A 272 6.85 15.80 -26.97
N GLY A 273 8.12 15.35 -26.87
CA GLY A 273 9.29 16.16 -27.22
C GLY A 273 9.61 17.29 -26.25
N ARG A 274 9.01 17.28 -25.05
CA ARG A 274 9.23 18.30 -24.01
C ARG A 274 10.42 17.92 -23.11
N PHE A 275 11.57 17.64 -23.68
CA PHE A 275 12.75 17.12 -22.98
C PHE A 275 13.24 17.98 -21.82
N ARG A 276 13.11 19.31 -21.91
CA ARG A 276 13.49 20.21 -20.82
C ARG A 276 12.61 20.05 -19.59
N GLN A 277 11.34 19.70 -19.76
CA GLN A 277 10.39 19.43 -18.68
C GLN A 277 10.52 17.97 -18.17
N ALA A 278 10.79 17.02 -19.06
CA ALA A 278 10.93 15.61 -18.72
C ALA A 278 12.15 15.33 -17.83
N ARG A 279 13.31 15.96 -18.12
CA ARG A 279 14.58 15.66 -17.45
C ARG A 279 14.55 15.78 -15.94
N PRO A 280 14.07 16.88 -15.32
CA PRO A 280 14.04 16.99 -13.85
C PRO A 280 13.03 16.06 -13.19
N LEU A 281 12.04 15.53 -13.92
CA LEU A 281 11.04 14.61 -13.40
C LEU A 281 11.53 13.14 -13.38
N LEU A 282 12.51 12.82 -14.25
CA LEU A 282 13.04 11.47 -14.41
C LEU A 282 14.40 11.27 -13.72
N GLN A 283 14.90 12.25 -13.00
CA GLN A 283 16.11 12.20 -12.18
C GLN A 283 15.80 11.93 -10.71
#